data_e9313bf93be7f2e32349b274d07d9469
#
_entry.id   e9313bf93be7f2e32349b274d07d9469
#
_cell.length_a   1.000
_cell.length_b   1.000
_cell.length_c   1.000
_cell.angle_alpha   90.00
_cell.angle_beta   90.00
_cell.angle_gamma   90.00
#
_symmetry.space_group_name_H-M   'P 1'
#
loop_
_entity.id
_entity.type
_entity.pdbx_description
1 polymer ?
#
loop_
_entity_poly.entity_id
_entity_poly.type
_entity_poly.pdbx_seq_one_letter_code
_entity_poly.pdbx_strand_id
1 'polypeptide(L)'
;DIGQLQVALICGYPGAIASVWQQMGRAGRGVEGALAILVATADPLDQHLIQHVDYLFERSPEHALINPDNLLLLLDQVRCAAFEAPFDAGERLGDSPLTGDVLALLEEQGEVRRHGSEFYWSGDGYPARTVSLRSAGADNVVIQAGTLAGAPAVVGVIDPGSAPALVHEGAIYLHEGQSYEVRRLNLAGHLAQVEPVQVDYYTQAATEHDVAVAAVHGERVTPAVAAAFGDVTVTSQVIGFRRIRRGTHETLSTQPLDFPPTLLDTAAYWFAVQPAAQTALERAGLWYDSLNDYGPNWQAQRAQVRDRDRYRCRQCSAPEPPGQEHDVHHLIPFRTFGYVAGVNENYRQANQLDNLVLLCRSCHRRLETAGRLRSGLDGLAYLLGNLAPLFLMCDPSDLGVYVARSEPGAAAADR
;
A
#
# COMPACT_ATOMS: atom_id res chain seq x y z
N ASP A 1 -17.45 21.71 10.47
CA ASP A 1 -17.65 22.80 9.50
C ASP A 1 -16.93 24.06 9.98
N ILE A 2 -15.77 24.34 9.35
CA ILE A 2 -15.07 25.60 9.58
C ILE A 2 -15.63 26.59 8.53
N GLY A 3 -16.70 27.28 8.88
CA GLY A 3 -17.22 28.37 8.09
C GLY A 3 -16.38 29.64 8.28
N GLN A 4 -16.12 30.41 7.22
CA GLN A 4 -15.41 31.70 7.22
C GLN A 4 -13.87 31.63 7.09
N LEU A 5 -13.29 30.59 6.50
CA LEU A 5 -11.90 30.66 6.08
C LEU A 5 -11.76 31.61 4.89
N GLN A 6 -10.86 32.58 5.00
CA GLN A 6 -10.54 33.54 3.91
C GLN A 6 -9.24 33.14 3.19
N VAL A 7 -8.42 32.32 3.81
CA VAL A 7 -7.13 31.86 3.25
C VAL A 7 -6.99 30.36 3.39
N ALA A 8 -6.60 29.69 2.30
CA ALA A 8 -6.18 28.29 2.27
C ALA A 8 -4.70 28.21 1.86
N LEU A 9 -3.89 27.54 2.66
CA LEU A 9 -2.49 27.22 2.33
C LEU A 9 -2.39 25.73 2.09
N ILE A 10 -1.97 25.33 0.89
CA ILE A 10 -1.76 23.96 0.49
C ILE A 10 -0.25 23.74 0.36
N CYS A 11 0.33 22.88 1.19
CA CYS A 11 1.76 22.58 1.19
C CYS A 11 2.01 21.31 0.38
N GLY A 12 2.59 21.44 -0.79
CA GLY A 12 2.77 20.37 -1.78
C GLY A 12 1.50 20.07 -2.58
N TYR A 13 1.68 19.42 -3.72
CA TYR A 13 0.57 18.94 -4.54
C TYR A 13 -0.11 17.73 -3.88
N PRO A 14 -1.43 17.76 -3.67
CA PRO A 14 -2.13 16.67 -2.97
C PRO A 14 -2.40 15.42 -3.82
N GLY A 15 -1.80 15.33 -5.01
CA GLY A 15 -1.86 14.15 -5.87
C GLY A 15 -2.96 14.19 -6.95
N ALA A 16 -3.98 15.03 -6.81
CA ALA A 16 -5.06 15.17 -7.77
C ALA A 16 -5.50 16.64 -7.94
N ILE A 17 -5.91 17.03 -9.17
CA ILE A 17 -6.48 18.35 -9.46
C ILE A 17 -7.75 18.55 -8.62
N ALA A 18 -8.61 17.52 -8.57
CA ALA A 18 -9.83 17.54 -7.77
C ALA A 18 -9.53 17.85 -6.29
N SER A 19 -8.49 17.26 -5.72
CA SER A 19 -8.06 17.51 -4.33
C SER A 19 -7.57 18.94 -4.13
N VAL A 20 -6.84 19.53 -5.10
CA VAL A 20 -6.44 20.94 -5.07
C VAL A 20 -7.67 21.84 -5.00
N TRP A 21 -8.62 21.65 -5.91
CA TRP A 21 -9.84 22.44 -5.95
C TRP A 21 -10.71 22.26 -4.70
N GLN A 22 -10.83 21.06 -4.18
CA GLN A 22 -11.58 20.80 -2.93
C GLN A 22 -10.94 21.48 -1.72
N GLN A 23 -9.61 21.49 -1.63
CA GLN A 23 -8.90 22.17 -0.54
C GLN A 23 -8.97 23.69 -0.70
N MET A 24 -8.78 24.23 -1.90
CA MET A 24 -8.96 25.66 -2.20
C MET A 24 -10.38 26.12 -1.90
N GLY A 25 -11.39 25.33 -2.25
CA GLY A 25 -12.81 25.61 -2.02
C GLY A 25 -13.23 25.55 -0.55
N ARG A 26 -12.32 25.30 0.39
CA ARG A 26 -12.57 25.49 1.83
C ARG A 26 -12.50 26.94 2.23
N ALA A 27 -11.74 27.78 1.52
CA ALA A 27 -11.74 29.21 1.69
C ALA A 27 -12.82 29.84 0.79
N GLY A 28 -13.36 31.02 1.19
CA GLY A 28 -14.25 31.82 0.37
C GLY A 28 -15.69 31.32 0.27
N ARG A 29 -16.19 30.60 1.26
CA ARG A 29 -17.61 30.22 1.30
C ARG A 29 -18.58 31.36 1.63
N GLY A 30 -18.05 32.55 1.89
CA GLY A 30 -18.82 33.78 2.11
C GLY A 30 -18.87 34.66 0.88
N VAL A 31 -19.36 35.91 1.08
CA VAL A 31 -19.51 36.91 0.03
C VAL A 31 -18.20 37.65 -0.25
N GLU A 32 -17.21 37.50 0.63
CA GLU A 32 -15.91 38.19 0.53
C GLU A 32 -14.93 37.36 -0.31
N GLY A 33 -13.97 38.03 -0.96
CA GLY A 33 -12.91 37.38 -1.71
C GLY A 33 -12.05 36.50 -0.80
N ALA A 34 -11.55 35.39 -1.33
CA ALA A 34 -10.65 34.47 -0.63
C ALA A 34 -9.36 34.24 -1.40
N LEU A 35 -8.32 33.86 -0.69
CA LEU A 35 -7.00 33.57 -1.24
C LEU A 35 -6.65 32.12 -1.00
N ALA A 36 -6.28 31.41 -2.06
CA ALA A 36 -5.67 30.07 -1.96
C ALA A 36 -4.23 30.13 -2.47
N ILE A 37 -3.31 29.56 -1.72
CA ILE A 37 -1.88 29.58 -2.01
C ILE A 37 -1.39 28.12 -2.02
N LEU A 38 -0.89 27.66 -3.16
CA LEU A 38 -0.16 26.40 -3.27
C LEU A 38 1.35 26.68 -3.08
N VAL A 39 1.92 26.11 -2.03
CA VAL A 39 3.34 26.21 -1.71
C VAL A 39 4.02 24.93 -2.19
N ALA A 40 4.73 25.01 -3.31
CA ALA A 40 5.45 23.88 -3.86
C ALA A 40 6.62 23.47 -2.98
N THR A 41 6.79 22.19 -2.80
CA THR A 41 7.97 21.59 -2.16
C THR A 41 9.13 21.44 -3.15
N ALA A 42 10.25 20.87 -2.74
CA ALA A 42 11.36 20.51 -3.64
C ALA A 42 11.09 19.25 -4.48
N ASP A 43 9.91 18.64 -4.36
CA ASP A 43 9.53 17.49 -5.16
C ASP A 43 9.46 17.86 -6.65
N PRO A 44 10.01 17.03 -7.56
CA PRO A 44 10.01 17.31 -9.00
C PRO A 44 8.62 17.54 -9.58
N LEU A 45 7.58 16.86 -9.06
CA LEU A 45 6.21 17.03 -9.53
C LEU A 45 5.66 18.41 -9.13
N ASP A 46 5.87 18.82 -7.89
CA ASP A 46 5.50 20.15 -7.41
C ASP A 46 6.15 21.24 -8.26
N GLN A 47 7.46 21.11 -8.49
CA GLN A 47 8.22 22.07 -9.29
C GLN A 47 7.76 22.12 -10.75
N HIS A 48 7.35 20.99 -11.31
CA HIS A 48 6.79 20.94 -12.66
C HIS A 48 5.44 21.66 -12.71
N LEU A 49 4.56 21.41 -11.75
CA LEU A 49 3.20 21.97 -11.73
C LEU A 49 3.18 23.48 -11.57
N ILE A 50 4.07 24.08 -10.76
CA ILE A 50 4.16 25.53 -10.64
C ILE A 50 4.74 26.21 -11.87
N GLN A 51 5.48 25.49 -12.72
CA GLN A 51 5.96 25.98 -14.00
C GLN A 51 4.95 25.77 -15.13
N HIS A 52 3.99 24.83 -14.94
CA HIS A 52 2.95 24.49 -15.91
C HIS A 52 1.58 24.62 -15.26
N VAL A 53 1.24 25.85 -14.87
CA VAL A 53 0.01 26.17 -14.13
C VAL A 53 -1.28 25.86 -14.92
N ASP A 54 -1.19 25.82 -16.24
CA ASP A 54 -2.21 25.36 -17.16
C ASP A 54 -2.70 23.95 -16.84
N TYR A 55 -1.82 23.08 -16.33
CA TYR A 55 -2.20 21.75 -15.87
C TYR A 55 -3.29 21.80 -14.79
N LEU A 56 -3.21 22.73 -13.83
CA LEU A 56 -4.16 22.85 -12.73
C LEU A 56 -5.44 23.61 -13.10
N PHE A 57 -5.35 24.57 -14.04
CA PHE A 57 -6.43 25.49 -14.32
C PHE A 57 -7.16 25.23 -15.64
N GLU A 58 -6.53 24.58 -16.61
CA GLU A 58 -7.11 24.36 -17.94
C GLU A 58 -7.53 22.89 -18.17
N ARG A 59 -7.04 21.94 -17.34
CA ARG A 59 -7.46 20.54 -17.46
C ARG A 59 -8.70 20.27 -16.63
N SER A 60 -9.49 19.30 -17.12
CA SER A 60 -10.55 18.69 -16.31
C SER A 60 -9.94 17.97 -15.10
N PRO A 61 -10.59 18.01 -13.93
CA PRO A 61 -10.23 17.13 -12.83
C PRO A 61 -10.25 15.65 -13.24
N GLU A 62 -9.61 14.83 -12.45
CA GLU A 62 -9.54 13.39 -12.65
C GLU A 62 -10.94 12.78 -12.76
N HIS A 63 -11.07 11.75 -13.61
CA HIS A 63 -12.32 11.03 -13.77
C HIS A 63 -12.55 10.13 -12.56
N ALA A 64 -13.74 10.20 -11.99
CA ALA A 64 -14.18 9.20 -11.03
C ALA A 64 -14.42 7.88 -11.76
N LEU A 65 -13.71 6.83 -11.34
CA LEU A 65 -13.96 5.47 -11.81
C LEU A 65 -15.05 4.88 -10.91
N ILE A 66 -16.21 4.65 -11.47
CA ILE A 66 -17.34 4.02 -10.79
C ILE A 66 -17.75 2.74 -11.51
N ASN A 67 -18.09 1.71 -10.75
CA ASN A 67 -18.74 0.53 -11.26
C ASN A 67 -20.19 0.53 -10.79
N PRO A 68 -21.14 1.03 -11.62
CA PRO A 68 -22.54 1.11 -11.25
C PRO A 68 -23.20 -0.26 -11.11
N ASP A 69 -22.60 -1.30 -11.71
CA ASP A 69 -23.07 -2.68 -11.67
C ASP A 69 -22.41 -3.51 -10.56
N ASN A 70 -21.69 -2.87 -9.62
CA ASN A 70 -21.21 -3.56 -8.43
C ASN A 70 -22.40 -4.08 -7.63
N LEU A 71 -22.54 -5.40 -7.58
CA LEU A 71 -23.73 -6.07 -7.08
C LEU A 71 -24.03 -5.74 -5.60
N LEU A 72 -22.98 -5.58 -4.76
CA LEU A 72 -23.16 -5.24 -3.35
C LEU A 72 -23.72 -3.83 -3.18
N LEU A 73 -23.15 -2.86 -3.92
CA LEU A 73 -23.63 -1.49 -3.91
C LEU A 73 -25.02 -1.38 -4.52
N LEU A 74 -25.26 -2.05 -5.63
CA LEU A 74 -26.55 -2.05 -6.30
C LEU A 74 -27.66 -2.64 -5.41
N LEU A 75 -27.37 -3.72 -4.68
CA LEU A 75 -28.31 -4.33 -3.73
C LEU A 75 -28.76 -3.32 -2.68
N ASP A 76 -27.83 -2.60 -2.07
CA ASP A 76 -28.14 -1.59 -1.06
C ASP A 76 -28.90 -0.40 -1.63
N GLN A 77 -28.54 0.05 -2.85
CA GLN A 77 -29.24 1.14 -3.51
C GLN A 77 -30.65 0.74 -3.93
N VAL A 78 -30.87 -0.47 -4.43
CA VAL A 78 -32.22 -1.00 -4.77
C VAL A 78 -33.09 -1.12 -3.52
N ARG A 79 -32.53 -1.55 -2.38
CA ARG A 79 -33.23 -1.55 -1.09
C ARG A 79 -33.72 -0.15 -0.72
N CYS A 80 -32.82 0.84 -0.80
CA CYS A 80 -33.17 2.22 -0.48
C CYS A 80 -34.23 2.78 -1.43
N ALA A 81 -34.07 2.53 -2.72
CA ALA A 81 -35.02 2.99 -3.74
C ALA A 81 -36.40 2.33 -3.60
N ALA A 82 -36.47 1.01 -3.35
CA ALA A 82 -37.71 0.31 -3.10
C ALA A 82 -38.44 0.78 -1.83
N PHE A 83 -37.70 1.26 -0.84
CA PHE A 83 -38.28 1.88 0.36
C PHE A 83 -38.90 3.25 0.05
N GLU A 84 -38.30 4.03 -0.87
CA GLU A 84 -38.78 5.37 -1.23
C GLU A 84 -39.99 5.31 -2.17
N ALA A 85 -39.97 4.37 -3.14
CA ALA A 85 -41.04 4.18 -4.12
C ALA A 85 -41.07 2.73 -4.63
N PRO A 86 -42.27 2.21 -4.99
CA PRO A 86 -42.36 0.91 -5.66
C PRO A 86 -41.63 0.90 -6.99
N PHE A 87 -41.02 -0.24 -7.35
CA PHE A 87 -40.44 -0.47 -8.67
C PHE A 87 -41.45 -1.10 -9.63
N ASP A 88 -41.56 -0.61 -10.83
CA ASP A 88 -42.25 -1.28 -11.90
C ASP A 88 -41.48 -2.51 -12.43
N ALA A 89 -42.19 -3.54 -12.87
CA ALA A 89 -41.54 -4.69 -13.51
C ALA A 89 -40.82 -4.25 -14.80
N GLY A 90 -39.50 -4.40 -14.80
CA GLY A 90 -38.64 -3.99 -15.92
C GLY A 90 -38.02 -2.59 -15.74
N GLU A 91 -38.39 -1.87 -14.69
CA GLU A 91 -37.69 -0.64 -14.31
C GLU A 91 -36.23 -0.96 -13.90
N ARG A 92 -35.32 -0.01 -14.19
CA ARG A 92 -33.91 -0.12 -13.87
C ARG A 92 -33.50 1.02 -12.96
N LEU A 93 -32.68 0.70 -11.96
CA LEU A 93 -32.00 1.72 -11.18
C LEU A 93 -30.79 2.21 -12.01
N GLY A 94 -30.88 3.46 -12.49
CA GLY A 94 -29.99 3.94 -13.52
C GLY A 94 -30.13 3.08 -14.80
N ASP A 95 -28.99 2.73 -15.40
CA ASP A 95 -28.94 1.87 -16.58
C ASP A 95 -28.58 0.40 -16.28
N SER A 96 -28.51 0.02 -15.00
CA SER A 96 -28.03 -1.31 -14.61
C SER A 96 -28.98 -2.42 -15.09
N PRO A 97 -28.48 -3.39 -15.87
CA PRO A 97 -29.30 -4.54 -16.31
C PRO A 97 -29.59 -5.50 -15.14
N LEU A 98 -28.86 -5.42 -14.03
CA LEU A 98 -28.96 -6.32 -12.89
C LEU A 98 -30.09 -5.96 -11.91
N THR A 99 -30.78 -4.83 -12.10
CA THR A 99 -31.85 -4.38 -11.19
C THR A 99 -32.94 -5.42 -11.01
N GLY A 100 -33.35 -6.10 -12.08
CA GLY A 100 -34.35 -7.14 -12.03
C GLY A 100 -33.94 -8.37 -11.22
N ASP A 101 -32.70 -8.79 -11.36
CA ASP A 101 -32.14 -9.92 -10.61
C ASP A 101 -32.01 -9.58 -9.11
N VAL A 102 -31.63 -8.33 -8.80
CA VAL A 102 -31.57 -7.83 -7.42
C VAL A 102 -32.97 -7.77 -6.78
N LEU A 103 -33.96 -7.29 -7.52
CA LEU A 103 -35.36 -7.29 -7.02
C LEU A 103 -35.88 -8.70 -6.78
N ALA A 104 -35.54 -9.67 -7.65
CA ALA A 104 -35.91 -11.07 -7.45
C ALA A 104 -35.23 -11.65 -6.18
N LEU A 105 -33.94 -11.34 -5.95
CA LEU A 105 -33.24 -11.75 -4.73
C LEU A 105 -33.86 -11.14 -3.48
N LEU A 106 -34.22 -9.85 -3.51
CA LEU A 106 -34.89 -9.19 -2.37
C LEU A 106 -36.30 -9.73 -2.10
N GLU A 107 -37.00 -10.17 -3.16
CA GLU A 107 -38.30 -10.85 -3.02
C GLU A 107 -38.13 -12.23 -2.36
N GLU A 108 -37.11 -13.00 -2.74
CA GLU A 108 -36.78 -14.28 -2.10
C GLU A 108 -36.41 -14.10 -0.62
N GLN A 109 -35.72 -13.01 -0.28
CA GLN A 109 -35.37 -12.66 1.10
C GLN A 109 -36.55 -12.08 1.88
N GLY A 110 -37.69 -11.78 1.23
CA GLY A 110 -38.88 -11.20 1.84
C GLY A 110 -38.77 -9.70 2.15
N GLU A 111 -37.75 -9.03 1.65
CA GLU A 111 -37.52 -7.59 1.82
C GLU A 111 -38.39 -6.74 0.88
N VAL A 112 -38.74 -7.28 -0.27
CA VAL A 112 -39.75 -6.70 -1.17
C VAL A 112 -40.83 -7.73 -1.47
N ARG A 113 -42.02 -7.27 -1.84
CA ARG A 113 -43.14 -8.12 -2.26
C ARG A 113 -43.70 -7.64 -3.60
N ARG A 114 -43.89 -8.55 -4.50
CA ARG A 114 -44.50 -8.27 -5.77
C ARG A 114 -46.03 -8.24 -5.65
N HIS A 115 -46.64 -7.16 -6.16
CA HIS A 115 -48.09 -7.08 -6.33
C HIS A 115 -48.38 -6.59 -7.75
N GLY A 116 -48.93 -7.48 -8.58
CA GLY A 116 -49.13 -7.20 -10.00
C GLY A 116 -47.82 -7.03 -10.76
N SER A 117 -47.60 -5.85 -11.35
CA SER A 117 -46.36 -5.46 -12.02
C SER A 117 -45.36 -4.70 -11.13
N GLU A 118 -45.69 -4.43 -9.89
CA GLU A 118 -44.91 -3.59 -9.02
C GLU A 118 -44.28 -4.36 -7.84
N PHE A 119 -43.10 -3.94 -7.40
CA PHE A 119 -42.39 -4.44 -6.22
C PHE A 119 -42.47 -3.42 -5.11
N TYR A 120 -43.00 -3.78 -3.98
CA TYR A 120 -43.19 -2.93 -2.79
C TYR A 120 -42.22 -3.35 -1.68
N TRP A 121 -41.63 -2.36 -0.99
CA TRP A 121 -40.87 -2.62 0.20
C TRP A 121 -41.72 -3.29 1.27
N SER A 122 -41.23 -4.37 1.87
CA SER A 122 -41.87 -5.11 2.94
C SER A 122 -40.93 -5.46 4.09
N GLY A 123 -39.66 -5.04 4.00
CA GLY A 123 -38.68 -5.27 5.05
C GLY A 123 -38.88 -4.39 6.27
N ASP A 124 -38.26 -4.79 7.38
CA ASP A 124 -38.30 -4.05 8.64
C ASP A 124 -37.24 -2.93 8.65
N GLY A 125 -37.64 -1.74 9.07
CA GLY A 125 -36.74 -0.63 9.31
C GLY A 125 -36.46 0.29 8.12
N TYR A 126 -35.46 1.18 8.31
CA TYR A 126 -35.04 2.17 7.33
C TYR A 126 -33.71 1.73 6.70
N PRO A 127 -33.69 1.26 5.45
CA PRO A 127 -32.53 0.60 4.85
C PRO A 127 -31.30 1.53 4.75
N ALA A 128 -31.48 2.81 4.46
CA ALA A 128 -30.36 3.76 4.35
C ALA A 128 -29.55 3.95 5.66
N ARG A 129 -30.06 3.48 6.80
CA ARG A 129 -29.35 3.53 8.08
C ARG A 129 -28.13 2.61 8.09
N THR A 130 -28.19 1.51 7.34
CA THR A 130 -27.12 0.49 7.26
C THR A 130 -26.19 0.69 6.07
N VAL A 131 -26.54 1.57 5.12
CA VAL A 131 -25.73 1.85 3.92
C VAL A 131 -24.65 2.87 4.25
N SER A 132 -23.39 2.48 4.05
CA SER A 132 -22.25 3.37 4.21
C SER A 132 -21.85 3.97 2.85
N LEU A 133 -21.77 5.30 2.77
CA LEU A 133 -21.24 6.01 1.59
C LEU A 133 -19.70 6.07 1.57
N ARG A 134 -19.03 5.55 2.60
CA ARG A 134 -17.56 5.58 2.73
C ARG A 134 -16.90 4.21 2.66
N SER A 135 -17.67 3.16 2.82
CA SER A 135 -17.20 1.78 2.86
C SER A 135 -18.18 0.90 2.09
N ALA A 136 -17.67 0.14 1.14
CA ALA A 136 -18.45 -0.81 0.36
C ALA A 136 -18.74 -2.13 1.12
N GLY A 137 -18.13 -2.32 2.31
CA GLY A 137 -18.29 -3.53 3.12
C GLY A 137 -19.28 -3.31 4.26
N ALA A 138 -20.18 -4.28 4.45
CA ALA A 138 -21.17 -4.28 5.55
C ALA A 138 -20.54 -4.57 6.93
N ASP A 139 -19.33 -5.17 6.95
CA ASP A 139 -18.74 -5.77 8.13
C ASP A 139 -17.58 -4.93 8.70
N ASN A 140 -17.85 -3.70 9.08
CA ASN A 140 -16.83 -2.83 9.65
C ASN A 140 -16.39 -3.31 11.04
N VAL A 141 -15.08 -3.23 11.32
CA VAL A 141 -14.53 -3.49 12.65
C VAL A 141 -14.77 -2.29 13.56
N VAL A 142 -15.50 -2.50 14.65
CA VAL A 142 -15.78 -1.47 15.67
C VAL A 142 -14.59 -1.37 16.62
N ILE A 143 -14.06 -0.16 16.81
CA ILE A 143 -13.01 0.12 17.78
C ILE A 143 -13.69 0.59 19.09
N GLN A 144 -13.50 -0.19 20.15
CA GLN A 144 -14.21 0.01 21.40
C GLN A 144 -13.23 0.20 22.55
N ALA A 145 -13.37 1.30 23.30
CA ALA A 145 -12.63 1.53 24.52
C ALA A 145 -13.37 0.93 25.72
N GLY A 146 -12.65 0.14 26.53
CA GLY A 146 -13.15 -0.32 27.82
C GLY A 146 -13.18 0.85 28.80
N THR A 147 -14.29 1.04 29.52
CA THR A 147 -14.36 1.99 30.62
C THR A 147 -14.32 1.23 31.97
N LEU A 148 -13.50 1.74 32.89
CA LEU A 148 -13.35 1.16 34.25
C LEU A 148 -14.64 1.15 35.06
N ALA A 149 -15.72 1.82 34.63
CA ALA A 149 -16.95 1.98 35.40
C ALA A 149 -18.22 2.18 34.54
N GLY A 150 -18.23 1.84 33.24
CA GLY A 150 -19.40 2.09 32.40
C GLY A 150 -19.52 1.19 31.18
N ALA A 151 -20.55 1.43 30.37
CA ALA A 151 -20.70 0.78 29.07
C ALA A 151 -19.51 1.09 28.15
N PRO A 152 -19.03 0.11 27.34
CA PRO A 152 -17.96 0.33 26.39
C PRO A 152 -18.29 1.48 25.43
N ALA A 153 -17.33 2.38 25.22
CA ALA A 153 -17.50 3.51 24.28
C ALA A 153 -16.95 3.15 22.92
N VAL A 154 -17.71 3.40 21.87
CA VAL A 154 -17.22 3.29 20.48
C VAL A 154 -16.32 4.49 20.19
N VAL A 155 -15.05 4.22 19.87
CA VAL A 155 -14.04 5.23 19.52
C VAL A 155 -14.02 5.47 18.01
N GLY A 156 -14.25 4.42 17.23
CA GLY A 156 -14.21 4.54 15.77
C GLY A 156 -14.65 3.24 15.09
N VAL A 157 -14.64 3.30 13.77
CA VAL A 157 -14.99 2.17 12.90
C VAL A 157 -13.96 2.13 11.76
N ILE A 158 -13.50 0.94 11.38
CA ILE A 158 -12.52 0.74 10.33
C ILE A 158 -12.93 -0.44 9.45
N ASP A 159 -12.55 -0.40 8.17
CA ASP A 159 -12.80 -1.53 7.28
C ASP A 159 -11.95 -2.76 7.67
N PRO A 160 -12.46 -3.99 7.45
CA PRO A 160 -11.77 -5.22 7.84
C PRO A 160 -10.40 -5.42 7.17
N GLY A 161 -10.24 -4.94 5.93
CA GLY A 161 -8.98 -5.04 5.18
C GLY A 161 -7.86 -4.19 5.78
N SER A 162 -8.21 -3.02 6.32
CA SER A 162 -7.26 -2.12 7.00
C SER A 162 -7.00 -2.49 8.46
N ALA A 163 -7.89 -3.26 9.09
CA ALA A 163 -7.81 -3.57 10.52
C ALA A 163 -6.48 -4.24 10.92
N PRO A 164 -5.93 -5.23 10.18
CA PRO A 164 -4.64 -5.83 10.50
C PRO A 164 -3.47 -4.85 10.51
N ALA A 165 -3.53 -3.81 9.68
CA ALA A 165 -2.46 -2.82 9.59
C ALA A 165 -2.60 -1.71 10.65
N LEU A 166 -3.82 -1.31 11.01
CA LEU A 166 -4.06 -0.12 11.83
C LEU A 166 -4.43 -0.42 13.27
N VAL A 167 -5.11 -1.56 13.53
CA VAL A 167 -5.63 -1.91 14.86
C VAL A 167 -5.25 -3.33 15.30
N HIS A 168 -4.07 -3.82 14.87
CA HIS A 168 -3.50 -5.07 15.39
C HIS A 168 -3.18 -4.97 16.89
N GLU A 169 -3.03 -6.10 17.57
CA GLU A 169 -2.65 -6.11 18.98
C GLU A 169 -1.30 -5.39 19.19
N GLY A 170 -1.27 -4.48 20.16
CA GLY A 170 -0.13 -3.61 20.44
C GLY A 170 0.02 -2.39 19.52
N ALA A 171 -0.89 -2.17 18.57
CA ALA A 171 -0.93 -0.95 17.76
C ALA A 171 -1.30 0.28 18.61
N ILE A 172 -0.76 1.44 18.25
CA ILE A 172 -1.18 2.73 18.79
C ILE A 172 -2.11 3.40 17.81
N TYR A 173 -3.40 3.40 18.15
CA TYR A 173 -4.45 4.05 17.39
C TYR A 173 -4.65 5.47 17.91
N LEU A 174 -4.66 6.45 16.99
CA LEU A 174 -4.85 7.86 17.31
C LEU A 174 -6.26 8.29 16.88
N HIS A 175 -7.06 8.80 17.82
CA HIS A 175 -8.39 9.31 17.54
C HIS A 175 -8.61 10.61 18.31
N GLU A 176 -9.01 11.68 17.62
CA GLU A 176 -9.29 13.02 18.19
C GLU A 176 -8.19 13.54 19.15
N GLY A 177 -6.92 13.28 18.82
CA GLY A 177 -5.77 13.69 19.63
C GLY A 177 -5.47 12.79 20.82
N GLN A 178 -6.30 11.80 21.13
CA GLN A 178 -6.07 10.79 22.15
C GLN A 178 -5.42 9.55 21.54
N SER A 179 -4.38 9.02 22.20
CA SER A 179 -3.76 7.75 21.82
C SER A 179 -4.39 6.59 22.59
N TYR A 180 -4.62 5.49 21.86
CA TYR A 180 -5.15 4.25 22.40
C TYR A 180 -4.21 3.09 22.02
N GLU A 181 -3.94 2.18 22.95
CA GLU A 181 -3.27 0.92 22.65
C GLU A 181 -4.31 -0.17 22.40
N VAL A 182 -4.17 -0.88 21.28
CA VAL A 182 -5.03 -2.01 20.94
C VAL A 182 -4.63 -3.21 21.79
N ARG A 183 -5.54 -3.68 22.62
CA ARG A 183 -5.34 -4.85 23.49
C ARG A 183 -5.69 -6.14 22.79
N ARG A 184 -6.73 -6.11 21.97
CA ARG A 184 -7.21 -7.30 21.27
C ARG A 184 -7.88 -6.91 19.96
N LEU A 185 -7.58 -7.62 18.90
CA LEU A 185 -8.28 -7.57 17.62
C LEU A 185 -8.98 -8.92 17.39
N ASN A 186 -10.30 -8.89 17.28
CA ASN A 186 -11.12 -10.03 16.88
C ASN A 186 -11.71 -9.74 15.49
N LEU A 187 -11.04 -10.19 14.43
CA LEU A 187 -11.50 -9.99 13.05
C LEU A 187 -12.84 -10.69 12.79
N ALA A 188 -13.01 -11.93 13.25
CA ALA A 188 -14.26 -12.69 13.08
C ALA A 188 -15.45 -12.08 13.82
N GLY A 189 -15.20 -11.40 14.95
CA GLY A 189 -16.21 -10.70 15.73
C GLY A 189 -16.32 -9.21 15.40
N HIS A 190 -15.59 -8.72 14.40
CA HIS A 190 -15.58 -7.32 13.96
C HIS A 190 -15.36 -6.32 15.11
N LEU A 191 -14.44 -6.64 16.04
CA LEU A 191 -14.21 -5.86 17.24
C LEU A 191 -12.71 -5.68 17.53
N ALA A 192 -12.28 -4.42 17.72
CA ALA A 192 -10.99 -4.07 18.28
C ALA A 192 -11.18 -3.42 19.66
N GLN A 193 -10.58 -4.00 20.68
CA GLN A 193 -10.62 -3.48 22.05
C GLN A 193 -9.37 -2.62 22.29
N VAL A 194 -9.58 -1.39 22.75
CA VAL A 194 -8.51 -0.42 22.97
C VAL A 194 -8.56 0.18 24.38
N GLU A 195 -7.42 0.62 24.86
CA GLU A 195 -7.30 1.35 26.13
C GLU A 195 -6.58 2.68 25.90
N PRO A 196 -6.99 3.78 26.53
CA PRO A 196 -6.30 5.05 26.43
C PRO A 196 -4.90 4.92 27.01
N VAL A 197 -3.92 5.51 26.33
CA VAL A 197 -2.50 5.44 26.71
C VAL A 197 -1.80 6.77 26.40
N GLN A 198 -0.76 7.09 27.18
CA GLN A 198 0.15 8.18 26.89
C GLN A 198 1.53 7.61 26.57
N VAL A 199 1.94 7.72 25.32
CA VAL A 199 3.21 7.19 24.84
C VAL A 199 3.89 8.21 23.92
N ASP A 200 5.21 8.15 23.84
CA ASP A 200 6.07 9.00 23.00
C ASP A 200 6.40 8.35 21.65
N TYR A 201 5.72 7.26 21.31
CA TYR A 201 5.91 6.52 20.05
C TYR A 201 4.58 6.29 19.32
N TYR A 202 4.70 5.89 18.08
CA TYR A 202 3.61 5.35 17.26
C TYR A 202 4.00 3.99 16.69
N THR A 203 3.04 3.26 16.15
CA THR A 203 3.27 1.96 15.51
C THR A 203 3.06 2.05 14.01
N GLN A 204 3.85 1.27 13.28
CA GLN A 204 3.73 1.13 11.82
C GLN A 204 3.78 -0.34 11.46
N ALA A 205 2.73 -0.83 10.83
CA ALA A 205 2.68 -2.19 10.33
C ALA A 205 3.71 -2.41 9.22
N ALA A 206 4.24 -3.62 9.15
CA ALA A 206 5.06 -4.11 8.06
C ALA A 206 4.23 -5.09 7.24
N THR A 207 3.94 -4.73 5.99
CA THR A 207 3.20 -5.56 5.05
C THR A 207 4.12 -6.08 3.97
N GLU A 208 4.01 -7.36 3.65
CA GLU A 208 4.63 -7.96 2.47
C GLU A 208 3.57 -8.04 1.36
N HIS A 209 4.03 -7.77 0.14
CA HIS A 209 3.22 -7.89 -1.07
C HIS A 209 3.91 -8.83 -2.04
N ASP A 210 3.10 -9.64 -2.73
CA ASP A 210 3.50 -10.44 -3.86
C ASP A 210 2.49 -10.29 -4.99
N VAL A 211 2.95 -10.36 -6.24
CA VAL A 211 2.08 -10.18 -7.42
C VAL A 211 2.31 -11.34 -8.37
N ALA A 212 1.26 -12.10 -8.61
CA ALA A 212 1.24 -13.20 -9.56
C ALA A 212 0.44 -12.80 -10.81
N VAL A 213 0.99 -13.03 -12.00
CA VAL A 213 0.28 -12.80 -13.27
C VAL A 213 -0.72 -13.94 -13.49
N ALA A 214 -2.00 -13.59 -13.60
CA ALA A 214 -3.09 -14.53 -13.86
C ALA A 214 -3.37 -14.67 -15.37
N ALA A 215 -3.40 -13.54 -16.12
CA ALA A 215 -3.61 -13.54 -17.56
C ALA A 215 -2.88 -12.37 -18.23
N VAL A 216 -2.47 -12.57 -19.49
CA VAL A 216 -1.86 -11.52 -20.31
C VAL A 216 -2.82 -11.17 -21.43
N HIS A 217 -3.24 -9.89 -21.52
CA HIS A 217 -4.16 -9.39 -22.53
C HIS A 217 -3.46 -8.70 -23.69
N GLY A 218 -2.25 -8.19 -23.46
CA GLY A 218 -1.46 -7.54 -24.50
C GLY A 218 0.01 -7.46 -24.14
N GLU A 219 0.85 -7.56 -25.15
CA GLU A 219 2.31 -7.44 -25.00
C GLU A 219 2.90 -6.51 -26.07
N ARG A 220 3.93 -5.80 -25.66
CA ARG A 220 4.77 -5.01 -26.58
C ARG A 220 6.24 -5.18 -26.20
N VAL A 221 7.00 -5.79 -27.09
CA VAL A 221 8.43 -6.03 -26.88
C VAL A 221 9.24 -5.06 -27.72
N THR A 222 10.18 -4.38 -27.07
CA THR A 222 11.23 -3.56 -27.70
C THR A 222 12.60 -4.11 -27.29
N PRO A 223 13.71 -3.72 -27.95
CA PRO A 223 15.03 -4.15 -27.52
C PRO A 223 15.38 -3.74 -26.08
N ALA A 224 14.78 -2.68 -25.55
CA ALA A 224 15.05 -2.17 -24.22
C ALA A 224 14.10 -2.70 -23.14
N VAL A 225 12.82 -2.88 -23.48
CA VAL A 225 11.76 -3.17 -22.53
C VAL A 225 10.74 -4.11 -23.15
N ALA A 226 10.32 -5.12 -22.42
CA ALA A 226 9.10 -5.87 -22.65
C ALA A 226 8.02 -5.31 -21.72
N ALA A 227 6.94 -4.78 -22.29
CA ALA A 227 5.80 -4.26 -21.56
C ALA A 227 4.60 -5.17 -21.81
N ALA A 228 3.80 -5.40 -20.77
CA ALA A 228 2.56 -6.18 -20.91
C ALA A 228 1.45 -5.59 -20.03
N PHE A 229 0.23 -5.97 -20.36
CA PHE A 229 -0.99 -5.62 -19.64
C PHE A 229 -1.84 -6.87 -19.44
N GLY A 230 -2.46 -7.02 -18.29
CA GLY A 230 -3.29 -8.19 -18.00
C GLY A 230 -3.81 -8.22 -16.58
N ASP A 231 -4.34 -9.38 -16.20
CA ASP A 231 -4.85 -9.61 -14.86
C ASP A 231 -3.77 -10.16 -13.94
N VAL A 232 -3.78 -9.69 -12.70
CA VAL A 232 -2.87 -10.12 -11.66
C VAL A 232 -3.62 -10.38 -10.35
N THR A 233 -3.07 -11.29 -9.54
CA THR A 233 -3.49 -11.47 -8.16
C THR A 233 -2.42 -10.87 -7.25
N VAL A 234 -2.80 -9.87 -6.48
CA VAL A 234 -1.95 -9.24 -5.45
C VAL A 234 -2.22 -9.92 -4.13
N THR A 235 -1.19 -10.52 -3.55
CA THR A 235 -1.22 -11.08 -2.20
C THR A 235 -0.61 -10.09 -1.23
N SER A 236 -1.33 -9.70 -0.19
CA SER A 236 -0.85 -8.77 0.85
C SER A 236 -0.97 -9.41 2.21
N GLN A 237 0.09 -9.36 3.02
CA GLN A 237 0.10 -9.92 4.38
C GLN A 237 0.79 -8.97 5.35
N VAL A 238 0.13 -8.67 6.47
CA VAL A 238 0.74 -7.95 7.58
C VAL A 238 1.55 -8.94 8.41
N ILE A 239 2.88 -8.82 8.35
CA ILE A 239 3.84 -9.77 8.94
C ILE A 239 4.45 -9.29 10.26
N GLY A 240 4.20 -8.04 10.64
CA GLY A 240 4.76 -7.47 11.86
C GLY A 240 4.50 -5.99 11.98
N PHE A 241 5.04 -5.37 13.02
CA PHE A 241 5.01 -3.92 13.20
C PHE A 241 6.25 -3.40 13.90
N ARG A 242 6.50 -2.11 13.73
CA ARG A 242 7.58 -1.37 14.40
C ARG A 242 7.00 -0.34 15.35
N ARG A 243 7.63 -0.16 16.50
CA ARG A 243 7.40 1.00 17.38
C ARG A 243 8.43 2.06 17.02
N ILE A 244 7.97 3.26 16.73
CA ILE A 244 8.81 4.35 16.23
C ILE A 244 8.61 5.55 17.15
N ARG A 245 9.69 6.10 17.70
CA ARG A 245 9.65 7.26 18.58
C ARG A 245 9.18 8.50 17.83
N ARG A 246 8.27 9.26 18.42
CA ARG A 246 7.85 10.54 17.87
C ARG A 246 9.01 11.54 17.94
N GLY A 247 9.18 12.35 16.91
CA GLY A 247 10.21 13.37 16.82
C GLY A 247 11.57 12.90 16.28
N THR A 248 12.14 11.80 16.78
CA THR A 248 13.42 11.28 16.27
C THR A 248 13.27 10.24 15.17
N HIS A 249 12.09 9.66 15.00
CA HIS A 249 11.79 8.55 14.08
C HIS A 249 12.67 7.30 14.29
N GLU A 250 13.25 7.16 15.46
CA GLU A 250 14.04 5.98 15.85
C GLU A 250 13.12 4.76 16.01
N THR A 251 13.52 3.62 15.43
CA THR A 251 12.82 2.35 15.63
C THR A 251 13.19 1.77 16.98
N LEU A 252 12.26 1.76 17.92
CA LEU A 252 12.43 1.26 19.28
C LEU A 252 12.39 -0.27 19.35
N SER A 253 11.48 -0.87 18.61
CA SER A 253 11.33 -2.34 18.55
C SER A 253 10.59 -2.77 17.29
N THR A 254 10.76 -4.04 16.93
CA THR A 254 9.99 -4.71 15.87
C THR A 254 9.40 -5.98 16.45
N GLN A 255 8.12 -6.23 16.18
CA GLN A 255 7.41 -7.43 16.64
C GLN A 255 6.76 -8.11 15.43
N PRO A 256 6.80 -9.46 15.36
CA PRO A 256 6.11 -10.22 14.32
C PRO A 256 4.61 -10.24 14.59
N LEU A 257 3.83 -10.33 13.51
CA LEU A 257 2.40 -10.59 13.51
C LEU A 257 2.13 -11.75 12.54
N ASP A 258 1.08 -12.50 12.80
CA ASP A 258 0.69 -13.65 11.98
C ASP A 258 -0.78 -13.47 11.56
N PHE A 259 -0.99 -12.60 10.57
CA PHE A 259 -2.31 -12.42 9.96
C PHE A 259 -2.42 -13.26 8.67
N PRO A 260 -3.62 -13.73 8.33
CA PRO A 260 -3.83 -14.38 7.04
C PRO A 260 -3.55 -13.40 5.89
N PRO A 261 -3.02 -13.86 4.75
CA PRO A 261 -2.88 -13.03 3.57
C PRO A 261 -4.26 -12.63 3.01
N THR A 262 -4.33 -11.43 2.45
CA THR A 262 -5.46 -10.96 1.66
C THR A 262 -5.12 -11.03 0.18
N LEU A 263 -6.09 -11.40 -0.63
CA LEU A 263 -5.96 -11.51 -2.09
C LEU A 263 -6.80 -10.43 -2.75
N LEU A 264 -6.22 -9.79 -3.76
CA LEU A 264 -6.89 -8.81 -4.61
C LEU A 264 -6.63 -9.17 -6.07
N ASP A 265 -7.67 -9.57 -6.79
CA ASP A 265 -7.61 -9.72 -8.24
C ASP A 265 -7.86 -8.37 -8.90
N THR A 266 -6.92 -7.95 -9.75
CA THR A 266 -6.97 -6.64 -10.40
C THR A 266 -6.22 -6.67 -11.73
N ALA A 267 -6.30 -5.58 -12.48
CA ALA A 267 -5.50 -5.41 -13.69
C ALA A 267 -4.18 -4.70 -13.38
N ALA A 268 -3.14 -5.07 -14.10
CA ALA A 268 -1.84 -4.44 -13.98
C ALA A 268 -1.18 -4.16 -15.32
N TYR A 269 -0.34 -3.16 -15.31
CA TYR A 269 0.63 -2.87 -16.36
C TYR A 269 2.02 -3.15 -15.79
N TRP A 270 2.81 -3.96 -16.49
CA TRP A 270 4.18 -4.25 -16.05
C TRP A 270 5.16 -4.22 -17.20
N PHE A 271 6.43 -4.04 -16.88
CA PHE A 271 7.51 -4.11 -17.83
C PHE A 271 8.75 -4.72 -17.23
N ALA A 272 9.47 -5.46 -18.07
CA ALA A 272 10.75 -6.05 -17.75
C ALA A 272 11.85 -5.41 -18.59
N VAL A 273 12.93 -5.02 -17.93
CA VAL A 273 14.13 -4.52 -18.60
C VAL A 273 14.80 -5.66 -19.36
N GLN A 274 15.00 -5.48 -20.66
CA GLN A 274 15.56 -6.52 -21.52
C GLN A 274 17.10 -6.60 -21.38
N PRO A 275 17.72 -7.78 -21.60
CA PRO A 275 19.18 -7.95 -21.48
C PRO A 275 20.00 -6.97 -22.32
N ALA A 276 19.49 -6.54 -23.47
CA ALA A 276 20.17 -5.56 -24.32
C ALA A 276 20.28 -4.18 -23.65
N ALA A 277 19.21 -3.75 -22.97
CA ALA A 277 19.23 -2.50 -22.21
C ALA A 277 20.13 -2.61 -20.99
N GLN A 278 20.08 -3.73 -20.27
CA GLN A 278 20.99 -4.00 -19.16
C GLN A 278 22.45 -3.88 -19.61
N THR A 279 22.83 -4.59 -20.70
CA THR A 279 24.19 -4.53 -21.27
C THR A 279 24.60 -3.10 -21.66
N ALA A 280 23.67 -2.31 -22.22
CA ALA A 280 23.94 -0.93 -22.57
C ALA A 280 24.19 -0.05 -21.33
N LEU A 281 23.40 -0.24 -20.27
CA LEU A 281 23.55 0.47 -19.00
C LEU A 281 24.84 0.06 -18.28
N GLU A 282 25.20 -1.23 -18.30
CA GLU A 282 26.47 -1.74 -17.76
C GLU A 282 27.67 -1.09 -18.46
N ARG A 283 27.68 -1.04 -19.80
CA ARG A 283 28.72 -0.38 -20.58
C ARG A 283 28.84 1.13 -20.30
N ALA A 284 27.71 1.76 -20.01
CA ALA A 284 27.67 3.18 -19.63
C ALA A 284 28.04 3.43 -18.16
N GLY A 285 28.28 2.38 -17.35
CA GLY A 285 28.52 2.47 -15.92
C GLY A 285 27.31 2.94 -15.13
N LEU A 286 26.10 2.77 -15.68
CA LEU A 286 24.84 3.18 -15.08
C LEU A 286 24.03 2.00 -14.50
N TRP A 287 24.44 0.78 -14.73
CA TRP A 287 23.85 -0.41 -14.16
C TRP A 287 24.74 -0.94 -13.03
N TYR A 288 24.17 -0.99 -11.85
CA TYR A 288 24.81 -1.58 -10.67
C TYR A 288 23.99 -2.77 -10.24
N ASP A 289 24.21 -3.90 -10.89
CA ASP A 289 23.68 -5.17 -10.38
C ASP A 289 24.51 -5.56 -9.16
N SER A 290 23.85 -5.86 -8.08
CA SER A 290 24.48 -6.18 -6.81
C SER A 290 24.95 -7.65 -6.69
N LEU A 291 25.26 -8.31 -7.79
CA LEU A 291 26.29 -9.35 -7.79
C LEU A 291 27.62 -8.63 -7.63
N ASN A 292 27.83 -8.06 -6.42
CA ASN A 292 29.10 -7.45 -6.10
C ASN A 292 30.19 -8.50 -6.34
N ASP A 293 31.11 -8.22 -7.24
CA ASP A 293 32.37 -8.91 -7.22
C ASP A 293 33.08 -8.53 -5.91
N TYR A 294 32.86 -9.35 -4.90
CA TYR A 294 33.51 -9.16 -3.60
C TYR A 294 34.99 -9.57 -3.62
N GLY A 295 35.55 -9.80 -4.80
CA GLY A 295 36.93 -10.21 -4.98
C GLY A 295 37.20 -11.69 -4.78
N PRO A 296 38.39 -12.18 -5.20
CA PRO A 296 38.71 -13.60 -5.29
C PRO A 296 38.75 -14.32 -3.94
N ASN A 297 38.89 -13.61 -2.81
CA ASN A 297 38.89 -14.23 -1.48
C ASN A 297 37.49 -14.38 -0.86
N TRP A 298 36.42 -13.91 -1.50
CA TRP A 298 35.08 -13.81 -0.91
C TRP A 298 34.56 -15.14 -0.40
N GLN A 299 34.65 -16.20 -1.19
CA GLN A 299 34.13 -17.51 -0.80
C GLN A 299 34.83 -18.08 0.43
N ALA A 300 36.15 -17.86 0.51
CA ALA A 300 36.94 -18.30 1.67
C ALA A 300 36.56 -17.49 2.94
N GLN A 301 36.41 -16.18 2.81
CA GLN A 301 35.99 -15.32 3.93
C GLN A 301 34.57 -15.62 4.39
N ARG A 302 33.65 -15.84 3.44
CA ARG A 302 32.27 -16.25 3.74
C ARG A 302 32.21 -17.56 4.55
N ALA A 303 33.00 -18.56 4.15
CA ALA A 303 33.08 -19.82 4.88
C ALA A 303 33.61 -19.63 6.31
N GLN A 304 34.67 -18.82 6.48
CA GLN A 304 35.25 -18.52 7.79
C GLN A 304 34.29 -17.77 8.72
N VAL A 305 33.51 -16.81 8.19
CA VAL A 305 32.50 -16.10 8.98
C VAL A 305 31.39 -17.04 9.44
N ARG A 306 30.92 -17.95 8.56
CA ARG A 306 29.90 -18.92 8.93
C ARG A 306 30.37 -19.87 10.02
N ASP A 307 31.61 -20.34 9.93
CA ASP A 307 32.22 -21.21 10.95
C ASP A 307 32.43 -20.44 12.27
N ARG A 308 33.02 -19.23 12.23
CA ARG A 308 33.18 -18.34 13.38
C ARG A 308 31.88 -18.11 14.13
N ASP A 309 30.80 -17.85 13.40
CA ASP A 309 29.48 -17.51 13.93
C ASP A 309 28.63 -18.79 14.19
N ARG A 310 29.21 -19.97 14.02
CA ARG A 310 28.62 -21.29 14.29
C ARG A 310 27.30 -21.49 13.55
N TYR A 311 27.22 -21.02 12.32
CA TYR A 311 26.02 -21.14 11.46
C TYR A 311 24.76 -20.55 12.12
N ARG A 312 24.94 -19.48 12.92
CA ARG A 312 23.85 -18.76 13.60
C ARG A 312 23.88 -17.28 13.29
N CYS A 313 22.71 -16.72 13.10
CA CYS A 313 22.56 -15.27 12.96
C CYS A 313 23.08 -14.55 14.20
N ARG A 314 24.01 -13.61 14.02
CA ARG A 314 24.60 -12.85 15.12
C ARG A 314 23.64 -11.88 15.80
N GLN A 315 22.51 -11.54 15.12
CA GLN A 315 21.54 -10.61 15.67
C GLN A 315 20.41 -11.29 16.44
N CYS A 316 19.84 -12.41 15.90
CA CYS A 316 18.72 -13.10 16.54
C CYS A 316 19.02 -14.52 16.99
N SER A 317 20.25 -15.00 16.79
CA SER A 317 20.74 -16.34 17.15
C SER A 317 20.02 -17.50 16.44
N ALA A 318 19.16 -17.24 15.43
CA ALA A 318 18.51 -18.27 14.66
C ALA A 318 19.55 -19.13 13.94
N PRO A 319 19.45 -20.49 13.97
CA PRO A 319 20.32 -21.38 13.21
C PRO A 319 20.01 -21.30 11.72
N GLU A 320 20.97 -21.69 10.88
CA GLU A 320 20.70 -21.89 9.45
C GLU A 320 19.65 -22.99 9.25
N PRO A 321 18.58 -22.75 8.47
CA PRO A 321 17.63 -23.79 8.10
C PRO A 321 18.29 -24.84 7.19
N PRO A 322 17.85 -26.11 7.21
CA PRO A 322 18.35 -27.12 6.28
C PRO A 322 18.22 -26.68 4.82
N GLY A 323 19.33 -26.72 4.09
CA GLY A 323 19.37 -26.34 2.67
C GLY A 323 19.37 -24.84 2.37
N GLN A 324 19.37 -23.99 3.40
CA GLN A 324 19.36 -22.53 3.21
C GLN A 324 20.46 -21.87 4.05
N GLU A 325 21.45 -21.30 3.39
CA GLU A 325 22.53 -20.58 4.04
C GLU A 325 22.10 -19.18 4.49
N HIS A 326 22.66 -18.73 5.61
CA HIS A 326 22.57 -17.34 6.05
C HIS A 326 23.46 -16.43 5.20
N ASP A 327 23.12 -15.15 5.15
CA ASP A 327 23.87 -14.15 4.41
C ASP A 327 25.02 -13.59 5.24
N VAL A 328 26.18 -13.41 4.60
CA VAL A 328 27.32 -12.69 5.18
C VAL A 328 27.24 -11.22 4.76
N HIS A 329 27.10 -10.34 5.74
CA HIS A 329 26.92 -8.91 5.56
C HIS A 329 28.19 -8.13 5.92
N HIS A 330 28.49 -7.07 5.13
CA HIS A 330 29.58 -6.15 5.42
C HIS A 330 29.09 -5.03 6.34
N LEU A 331 29.67 -4.88 7.52
CA LEU A 331 29.34 -3.80 8.48
C LEU A 331 29.64 -2.42 7.90
N ILE A 332 30.82 -2.26 7.30
CA ILE A 332 31.14 -1.13 6.43
C ILE A 332 30.89 -1.59 5.01
N PRO A 333 30.01 -0.93 4.26
CA PRO A 333 29.61 -1.38 2.92
C PRO A 333 30.81 -1.59 2.00
N PHE A 334 30.84 -2.73 1.29
CA PHE A 334 31.95 -3.12 0.41
C PHE A 334 32.36 -2.03 -0.60
N ARG A 335 31.38 -1.33 -1.17
CA ARG A 335 31.62 -0.22 -2.12
C ARG A 335 32.43 0.94 -1.55
N THR A 336 32.42 1.15 -0.22
CA THR A 336 33.17 2.23 0.43
C THR A 336 34.67 2.05 0.26
N PHE A 337 35.12 0.82 0.00
CA PHE A 337 36.53 0.49 -0.19
C PHE A 337 37.01 0.72 -1.64
N GLY A 338 36.10 1.04 -2.58
CA GLY A 338 36.46 1.38 -3.97
C GLY A 338 37.22 0.26 -4.68
N TYR A 339 36.82 -1.01 -4.46
CA TYR A 339 37.39 -2.15 -5.17
C TYR A 339 37.03 -2.10 -6.66
N VAL A 340 38.03 -2.31 -7.51
CA VAL A 340 37.85 -2.47 -8.96
C VAL A 340 38.67 -3.68 -9.39
N ALA A 341 37.99 -4.69 -9.96
CA ALA A 341 38.60 -5.93 -10.39
C ALA A 341 39.75 -5.69 -11.40
N GLY A 342 40.89 -6.31 -11.16
CA GLY A 342 42.09 -6.15 -11.99
C GLY A 342 42.84 -4.83 -11.83
N VAL A 343 42.35 -3.90 -11.02
CA VAL A 343 42.95 -2.56 -10.81
C VAL A 343 43.55 -2.42 -9.40
N ASN A 344 42.86 -2.88 -8.37
CA ASN A 344 43.33 -2.79 -7.00
C ASN A 344 42.95 -4.03 -6.15
N GLU A 345 43.50 -4.15 -4.94
CA GLU A 345 43.23 -5.24 -4.01
C GLU A 345 42.41 -4.82 -2.78
N ASN A 346 41.64 -3.74 -2.88
CA ASN A 346 40.85 -3.18 -1.77
C ASN A 346 39.81 -4.17 -1.20
N TYR A 347 39.46 -5.22 -1.97
CA TYR A 347 38.63 -6.32 -1.49
C TYR A 347 39.24 -7.01 -0.23
N ARG A 348 40.56 -6.99 -0.07
CA ARG A 348 41.19 -7.59 1.11
C ARG A 348 40.87 -6.86 2.39
N GLN A 349 40.74 -5.53 2.33
CA GLN A 349 40.35 -4.71 3.48
C GLN A 349 38.85 -4.82 3.70
N ALA A 350 38.06 -4.78 2.64
CA ALA A 350 36.61 -4.90 2.75
C ALA A 350 36.18 -6.24 3.36
N ASN A 351 36.84 -7.32 2.97
CA ASN A 351 36.52 -8.69 3.39
C ASN A 351 37.27 -9.15 4.67
N GLN A 352 37.79 -8.23 5.46
CA GLN A 352 38.32 -8.60 6.78
C GLN A 352 37.20 -9.17 7.66
N LEU A 353 37.53 -10.21 8.44
CA LEU A 353 36.54 -10.89 9.28
C LEU A 353 35.81 -9.97 10.25
N ASP A 354 36.50 -8.93 10.72
CA ASP A 354 35.94 -7.92 11.64
C ASP A 354 34.89 -7.04 10.97
N ASN A 355 34.95 -6.93 9.63
CA ASN A 355 33.96 -6.19 8.84
C ASN A 355 32.79 -7.09 8.36
N LEU A 356 32.79 -8.37 8.70
CA LEU A 356 31.81 -9.34 8.23
C LEU A 356 31.01 -9.94 9.38
N VAL A 357 29.71 -10.12 9.17
CA VAL A 357 28.78 -10.71 10.15
C VAL A 357 27.78 -11.63 9.47
N LEU A 358 27.48 -12.78 10.13
CA LEU A 358 26.47 -13.72 9.62
C LEU A 358 25.08 -13.31 10.09
N LEU A 359 24.15 -13.20 9.15
CA LEU A 359 22.77 -12.77 9.41
C LEU A 359 21.76 -13.67 8.69
N CYS A 360 20.66 -14.01 9.37
CA CYS A 360 19.53 -14.61 8.67
C CYS A 360 18.88 -13.59 7.71
N ARG A 361 18.16 -14.07 6.71
CA ARG A 361 17.54 -13.21 5.68
C ARG A 361 16.71 -12.06 6.27
N SER A 362 15.95 -12.31 7.33
CA SER A 362 15.13 -11.29 7.98
C SER A 362 15.97 -10.23 8.70
N CYS A 363 17.04 -10.60 9.37
CA CYS A 363 17.95 -9.65 10.00
C CYS A 363 18.81 -8.90 8.99
N HIS A 364 19.25 -9.58 7.91
CA HIS A 364 19.99 -8.99 6.81
C HIS A 364 19.16 -7.92 6.10
N ARG A 365 17.90 -8.23 5.74
CA ARG A 365 16.97 -7.24 5.16
C ARG A 365 16.78 -6.01 6.07
N ARG A 366 16.66 -6.21 7.39
CA ARG A 366 16.50 -5.08 8.35
C ARG A 366 17.70 -4.15 8.39
N LEU A 367 18.92 -4.66 8.30
CA LEU A 367 20.14 -3.86 8.25
C LEU A 367 20.32 -3.18 6.88
N GLU A 368 19.97 -3.85 5.81
CA GLU A 368 20.05 -3.30 4.45
C GLU A 368 19.04 -2.17 4.20
N THR A 369 17.86 -2.21 4.83
CA THR A 369 16.85 -1.12 4.70
C THR A 369 17.32 0.20 5.32
N ALA A 370 18.27 0.17 6.24
CA ALA A 370 18.76 1.39 6.90
C ALA A 370 19.80 2.20 6.09
N GLY A 371 20.36 1.67 4.98
CA GLY A 371 21.50 2.32 4.30
C GLY A 371 21.59 2.18 2.78
N ARG A 372 20.62 1.58 2.08
CA ARG A 372 20.70 1.41 0.62
C ARG A 372 20.05 2.56 -0.14
N LEU A 373 20.82 3.17 -1.03
CA LEU A 373 20.29 3.74 -2.27
C LEU A 373 19.44 2.66 -2.95
N ARG A 374 18.14 2.90 -3.03
CA ARG A 374 17.18 2.04 -3.71
C ARG A 374 17.67 1.76 -5.12
N SER A 375 17.42 0.57 -5.64
CA SER A 375 17.81 0.21 -7.01
C SER A 375 17.21 1.21 -8.02
N GLY A 376 17.82 1.35 -9.19
CA GLY A 376 17.26 2.17 -10.26
C GLY A 376 15.84 1.74 -10.65
N LEU A 377 15.49 0.45 -10.46
CA LEU A 377 14.14 -0.06 -10.66
C LEU A 377 13.16 0.48 -9.62
N ASP A 378 13.54 0.55 -8.33
CA ASP A 378 12.70 1.15 -7.29
C ASP A 378 12.47 2.65 -7.58
N GLY A 379 13.53 3.36 -8.06
CA GLY A 379 13.43 4.75 -8.48
C GLY A 379 12.53 4.93 -9.69
N LEU A 380 12.64 4.06 -10.69
CA LEU A 380 11.77 4.07 -11.87
C LEU A 380 10.32 3.77 -11.50
N ALA A 381 10.09 2.77 -10.65
CA ALA A 381 8.77 2.42 -10.15
C ALA A 381 8.13 3.57 -9.36
N TYR A 382 8.91 4.23 -8.51
CA TYR A 382 8.47 5.45 -7.81
C TYR A 382 8.06 6.56 -8.77
N LEU A 383 8.90 6.86 -9.79
CA LEU A 383 8.58 7.87 -10.80
C LEU A 383 7.31 7.52 -11.56
N LEU A 384 7.18 6.29 -12.02
CA LEU A 384 6.00 5.85 -12.77
C LEU A 384 4.74 5.85 -11.92
N GLY A 385 4.81 5.42 -10.67
CA GLY A 385 3.69 5.48 -9.74
C GLY A 385 3.19 6.91 -9.50
N ASN A 386 4.09 7.88 -9.45
CA ASN A 386 3.72 9.30 -9.31
C ASN A 386 3.27 9.95 -10.62
N LEU A 387 3.78 9.51 -11.77
CA LEU A 387 3.41 10.09 -13.06
C LEU A 387 2.16 9.43 -13.66
N ALA A 388 1.93 8.14 -13.43
CA ALA A 388 0.80 7.42 -14.01
C ALA A 388 -0.56 8.07 -13.73
N PRO A 389 -0.87 8.57 -12.52
CA PRO A 389 -2.12 9.26 -12.25
C PRO A 389 -2.37 10.47 -13.17
N LEU A 390 -1.30 11.19 -13.55
CA LEU A 390 -1.41 12.36 -14.43
C LEU A 390 -1.87 12.01 -15.85
N PHE A 391 -1.56 10.78 -16.29
CA PHE A 391 -1.93 10.29 -17.63
C PHE A 391 -3.23 9.49 -17.61
N LEU A 392 -3.44 8.72 -16.54
CA LEU A 392 -4.65 7.90 -16.36
C LEU A 392 -5.83 8.73 -15.84
N MET A 393 -5.57 9.94 -15.34
CA MET A 393 -6.57 10.82 -14.74
C MET A 393 -7.35 10.11 -13.62
N CYS A 394 -6.63 9.41 -12.75
CA CYS A 394 -7.17 8.70 -11.58
C CYS A 394 -6.52 9.21 -10.29
N ASP A 395 -7.12 8.85 -9.14
CA ASP A 395 -6.53 9.16 -7.84
C ASP A 395 -5.26 8.31 -7.64
N PRO A 396 -4.16 8.85 -7.09
CA PRO A 396 -2.96 8.08 -6.75
C PRO A 396 -3.23 6.89 -5.83
N SER A 397 -4.26 6.95 -4.99
CA SER A 397 -4.66 5.86 -4.11
C SER A 397 -5.28 4.66 -4.85
N ASP A 398 -5.70 4.84 -6.10
CA ASP A 398 -6.23 3.76 -6.96
C ASP A 398 -5.11 2.90 -7.57
N LEU A 399 -3.85 3.34 -7.43
CA LEU A 399 -2.69 2.67 -8.01
C LEU A 399 -1.77 2.11 -6.94
N GLY A 400 -1.43 0.83 -7.08
CA GLY A 400 -0.33 0.19 -6.36
C GLY A 400 0.89 0.03 -7.26
N VAL A 401 2.09 0.08 -6.68
CA VAL A 401 3.35 -0.13 -7.38
C VAL A 401 4.11 -1.28 -6.74
N TYR A 402 4.54 -2.23 -7.57
CA TYR A 402 5.31 -3.39 -7.14
C TYR A 402 6.56 -3.58 -7.99
N VAL A 403 7.69 -3.88 -7.38
CA VAL A 403 8.94 -4.21 -8.05
C VAL A 403 9.28 -5.65 -7.76
N ALA A 404 9.10 -6.52 -8.77
CA ALA A 404 9.54 -7.90 -8.68
C ALA A 404 11.06 -7.95 -8.72
N ARG A 405 11.65 -8.67 -7.78
CA ARG A 405 13.08 -9.00 -7.80
C ARG A 405 13.17 -10.44 -8.28
N SER A 406 13.66 -10.65 -9.50
CA SER A 406 14.06 -11.99 -9.93
C SER A 406 15.18 -12.45 -9.00
N GLU A 407 14.98 -13.52 -8.24
CA GLU A 407 16.10 -14.22 -7.60
C GLU A 407 17.03 -14.74 -8.70
N PRO A 408 18.36 -14.60 -8.55
CA PRO A 408 19.31 -15.24 -9.48
C PRO A 408 19.09 -16.75 -9.40
N GLY A 409 18.43 -17.35 -10.39
CA GLY A 409 18.15 -18.79 -10.45
C GLY A 409 16.70 -19.18 -10.69
N ALA A 410 15.73 -18.27 -10.62
CA ALA A 410 14.31 -18.57 -10.91
C ALA A 410 13.92 -18.36 -12.39
N ALA A 411 14.87 -18.13 -13.28
CA ALA A 411 14.63 -18.09 -14.71
C ALA A 411 14.81 -19.49 -15.27
N ALA A 412 13.71 -20.18 -15.56
CA ALA A 412 13.54 -21.38 -16.37
C ALA A 412 13.00 -22.61 -15.63
N ALA A 413 11.88 -22.46 -14.97
CA ALA A 413 10.96 -23.57 -14.76
C ALA A 413 9.55 -23.00 -14.71
N ASP A 414 8.97 -22.94 -15.82
CA ASP A 414 7.59 -23.03 -16.28
C ASP A 414 7.32 -22.00 -17.38
N ARG A 415 7.50 -22.49 -18.59
CA ARG A 415 6.80 -22.04 -19.79
C ARG A 415 5.78 -23.08 -20.17
#